data_aa2481acff5100bddee6289bb6cdab6c
#
_entry.id   aa2481acff5100bddee6289bb6cdab6c
#
_cell.length_a   1.000
_cell.length_b   1.000
_cell.length_c   1.000
_cell.angle_alpha   90.00
_cell.angle_beta   90.00
_cell.angle_gamma   90.00
#
_symmetry.space_group_name_H-M   'P 1'
#
loop_
_entity.id
_entity.type
_entity.pdbx_description
1 polymer ?
#
loop_
_entity_poly.entity_id
_entity_poly.type
_entity_poly.pdbx_seq_one_letter_code
_entity_poly.pdbx_strand_id
1 'polypeptide(L)'
;SDVDEPKTVFQDTTEIVVERIIEEDAIVVGVIIDEENLMSPHDRQPGVAFVGEIEKLNASGGLLGKQVRIIRVNSESRLSVIDNAAKKLIEAGAQLLVLTCELDYAGPALIRAKEAEVLVISPCATETQWGTGAVDKLAFSMVTQSQKYGVELANMLWDEGKRTVGVLWDNSAPEPIQECSAFKNRWRQLGGRTTIDSAINMITGTDIINAGDRARTLDADSIVLCAFNRVGTLALQRIRGAGWLTPIIAGVTMDSAAFRPLDVSGIGDFRMLSFASTANDDPYSEVRDASVNFVSIDGVPPASGRFVLGADLAKL
;
A
#
# COMPACT_ATOMS: atom_id res chain seq x y z
N SER A 1 -13.47 14.92 -38.39
CA SER A 1 -12.34 14.04 -37.99
C SER A 1 -12.53 13.73 -36.51
N ASP A 2 -13.13 12.56 -36.28
CA ASP A 2 -13.31 12.03 -34.93
C ASP A 2 -11.94 11.59 -34.43
N VAL A 3 -11.47 12.25 -33.40
CA VAL A 3 -10.35 11.78 -32.62
C VAL A 3 -10.94 10.78 -31.66
N ASP A 4 -10.68 9.48 -31.90
CA ASP A 4 -11.06 8.43 -30.96
C ASP A 4 -10.35 8.70 -29.63
N GLU A 5 -11.14 9.02 -28.59
CA GLU A 5 -10.66 9.09 -27.22
C GLU A 5 -10.13 7.72 -26.78
N PRO A 6 -9.01 7.66 -26.06
CA PRO A 6 -8.49 6.41 -25.54
C PRO A 6 -9.47 5.85 -24.53
N LYS A 7 -10.19 4.79 -24.91
CA LYS A 7 -11.18 4.15 -24.04
C LYS A 7 -10.46 3.29 -23.01
N THR A 8 -10.50 3.73 -21.74
CA THR A 8 -10.21 2.83 -20.60
C THR A 8 -11.33 1.77 -20.58
N VAL A 9 -11.00 0.53 -20.92
CA VAL A 9 -11.98 -0.56 -20.96
C VAL A 9 -12.10 -1.14 -19.56
N PHE A 10 -13.23 -0.84 -18.89
CA PHE A 10 -13.67 -1.61 -17.70
C PHE A 10 -14.35 -2.88 -18.19
N GLN A 11 -13.89 -4.04 -17.75
CA GLN A 11 -14.55 -5.29 -18.05
C GLN A 11 -15.05 -5.98 -16.78
N ASP A 12 -16.32 -6.40 -16.84
CA ASP A 12 -16.95 -7.22 -15.82
C ASP A 12 -16.25 -8.59 -15.73
N THR A 13 -15.99 -9.07 -14.52
CA THR A 13 -15.03 -10.12 -14.17
C THR A 13 -15.42 -11.53 -14.61
N THR A 14 -16.59 -11.74 -15.20
CA THR A 14 -17.07 -13.06 -15.62
C THR A 14 -16.49 -13.53 -16.95
N GLU A 15 -16.11 -12.64 -17.87
CA GLU A 15 -15.39 -12.97 -19.10
C GLU A 15 -14.36 -11.89 -19.42
N ILE A 16 -13.09 -12.17 -19.12
CA ILE A 16 -12.01 -11.33 -19.61
C ILE A 16 -11.80 -11.69 -21.09
N VAL A 17 -12.53 -11.02 -21.96
CA VAL A 17 -12.30 -11.08 -23.41
C VAL A 17 -11.23 -10.05 -23.74
N VAL A 18 -9.99 -10.48 -23.74
CA VAL A 18 -8.90 -9.67 -24.28
C VAL A 18 -8.80 -10.00 -25.76
N GLU A 19 -9.41 -9.18 -26.61
CA GLU A 19 -9.11 -9.22 -28.04
C GLU A 19 -7.62 -8.92 -28.21
N ARG A 20 -6.95 -9.72 -29.03
CA ARG A 20 -5.53 -9.46 -29.33
C ARG A 20 -5.44 -8.10 -30.00
N ILE A 21 -4.85 -7.17 -29.26
CA ILE A 21 -4.74 -5.79 -29.69
C ILE A 21 -3.60 -5.73 -30.69
N ILE A 22 -3.95 -5.79 -31.96
CA ILE A 22 -3.02 -5.59 -33.07
C ILE A 22 -3.01 -4.09 -33.43
N GLU A 23 -2.64 -3.25 -32.49
CA GLU A 23 -1.98 -1.98 -32.84
C GLU A 23 -0.49 -2.26 -32.74
N GLU A 24 0.17 -2.40 -33.88
CA GLU A 24 1.60 -2.80 -33.99
C GLU A 24 2.58 -1.86 -33.25
N ASP A 25 2.09 -0.75 -32.67
CA ASP A 25 2.90 0.32 -32.11
C ASP A 25 2.54 0.75 -30.68
N ALA A 26 1.62 0.09 -29.98
CA ALA A 26 1.29 0.47 -28.59
C ALA A 26 2.14 -0.28 -27.56
N ILE A 27 2.46 0.39 -26.46
CA ILE A 27 3.02 -0.25 -25.26
C ILE A 27 1.85 -0.74 -24.39
N VAL A 28 1.76 -2.05 -24.16
CA VAL A 28 0.65 -2.65 -23.40
C VAL A 28 1.08 -2.84 -21.95
N VAL A 29 0.29 -2.28 -21.02
CA VAL A 29 0.46 -2.42 -19.56
C VAL A 29 -0.78 -3.06 -18.96
N GLY A 30 -0.60 -4.21 -18.32
CA GLY A 30 -1.64 -4.86 -17.54
C GLY A 30 -1.65 -4.34 -16.09
N VAL A 31 -2.82 -3.98 -15.56
CA VAL A 31 -2.98 -3.54 -14.17
C VAL A 31 -3.93 -4.50 -13.47
N ILE A 32 -3.42 -5.28 -12.51
CA ILE A 32 -4.19 -6.26 -11.74
C ILE A 32 -4.17 -5.84 -10.28
N ILE A 33 -5.21 -5.17 -9.86
CA ILE A 33 -5.36 -4.60 -8.51
C ILE A 33 -6.77 -4.86 -7.98
N ASP A 34 -6.95 -4.76 -6.67
CA ASP A 34 -8.29 -4.80 -6.09
C ASP A 34 -8.91 -3.40 -6.07
N GLU A 35 -10.09 -3.28 -6.63
CA GLU A 35 -10.80 -2.01 -6.71
C GLU A 35 -11.86 -1.84 -5.61
N GLU A 36 -12.43 -2.92 -5.06
CA GLU A 36 -13.62 -2.85 -4.21
C GLU A 36 -13.60 -3.77 -2.99
N ASN A 37 -12.68 -4.75 -2.95
CA ASN A 37 -12.69 -5.79 -1.92
C ASN A 37 -11.61 -5.59 -0.84
N LEU A 38 -11.02 -6.68 -0.36
CA LEU A 38 -10.13 -6.70 0.82
C LEU A 38 -8.88 -5.82 0.64
N MET A 39 -8.25 -5.87 -0.54
CA MET A 39 -7.02 -5.12 -0.81
C MET A 39 -7.27 -3.71 -1.38
N SER A 40 -8.51 -3.40 -1.77
CA SER A 40 -8.85 -2.10 -2.37
C SER A 40 -8.41 -0.89 -1.54
N PRO A 41 -8.41 -0.91 -0.19
CA PRO A 41 -7.91 0.22 0.61
C PRO A 41 -6.43 0.53 0.38
N HIS A 42 -5.65 -0.42 -0.10
CA HIS A 42 -4.24 -0.27 -0.41
C HIS A 42 -3.99 -0.09 -1.91
N ASP A 43 -4.72 -0.81 -2.75
CA ASP A 43 -4.47 -0.96 -4.18
C ASP A 43 -5.10 0.14 -5.04
N ARG A 44 -6.35 0.53 -4.71
CA ARG A 44 -7.17 1.34 -5.61
C ARG A 44 -6.56 2.72 -5.88
N GLN A 45 -6.11 3.42 -4.85
CA GLN A 45 -5.62 4.79 -5.02
C GLN A 45 -4.32 4.89 -5.83
N PRO A 46 -3.27 4.08 -5.58
CA PRO A 46 -2.13 4.08 -6.48
C PRO A 46 -2.48 3.62 -7.89
N GLY A 47 -3.42 2.69 -8.06
CA GLY A 47 -3.90 2.27 -9.38
C GLY A 47 -4.59 3.40 -10.16
N VAL A 48 -5.49 4.15 -9.53
CA VAL A 48 -6.16 5.32 -10.12
C VAL A 48 -5.14 6.39 -10.50
N ALA A 49 -4.21 6.72 -9.59
CA ALA A 49 -3.18 7.72 -9.86
C ALA A 49 -2.28 7.32 -11.04
N PHE A 50 -1.85 6.05 -11.09
CA PHE A 50 -1.05 5.54 -12.20
C PHE A 50 -1.77 5.70 -13.54
N VAL A 51 -3.01 5.25 -13.62
CA VAL A 51 -3.82 5.36 -14.86
C VAL A 51 -3.93 6.81 -15.31
N GLY A 52 -4.26 7.71 -14.40
CA GLY A 52 -4.43 9.12 -14.73
C GLY A 52 -3.14 9.81 -15.20
N GLU A 53 -1.99 9.45 -14.66
CA GLU A 53 -0.71 9.99 -15.15
C GLU A 53 -0.35 9.41 -16.53
N ILE A 54 -0.67 8.14 -16.80
CA ILE A 54 -0.51 7.57 -18.15
C ILE A 54 -1.45 8.21 -19.17
N GLU A 55 -2.68 8.55 -18.80
CA GLU A 55 -3.59 9.30 -19.68
C GLU A 55 -3.02 10.67 -20.06
N LYS A 56 -2.42 11.40 -19.11
CA LYS A 56 -1.71 12.65 -19.40
C LYS A 56 -0.49 12.44 -20.30
N LEU A 57 0.29 11.37 -20.04
CA LEU A 57 1.43 11.02 -20.90
C LEU A 57 0.95 10.79 -22.33
N ASN A 58 -0.12 10.04 -22.52
CA ASN A 58 -0.72 9.77 -23.82
C ASN A 58 -1.20 11.05 -24.52
N ALA A 59 -1.85 11.96 -23.78
CA ALA A 59 -2.29 13.25 -24.30
C ALA A 59 -1.11 14.14 -24.75
N SER A 60 0.07 13.95 -24.16
CA SER A 60 1.31 14.67 -24.54
C SER A 60 2.15 13.98 -25.62
N GLY A 61 1.66 12.88 -26.20
CA GLY A 61 2.33 12.16 -27.29
C GLY A 61 2.84 10.77 -26.95
N GLY A 62 2.54 10.28 -25.73
CA GLY A 62 2.88 8.93 -25.28
C GLY A 62 4.35 8.74 -24.90
N LEU A 63 4.76 7.51 -24.69
CA LEU A 63 6.12 7.12 -24.33
C LEU A 63 6.93 6.83 -25.61
N LEU A 64 7.97 7.60 -25.85
CA LEU A 64 8.80 7.51 -27.07
C LEU A 64 7.98 7.59 -28.39
N GLY A 65 6.92 8.39 -28.37
CA GLY A 65 6.01 8.55 -29.52
C GLY A 65 4.98 7.45 -29.68
N LYS A 66 4.90 6.49 -28.75
CA LYS A 66 3.93 5.40 -28.74
C LYS A 66 2.90 5.61 -27.65
N GLN A 67 1.64 5.28 -27.93
CA GLN A 67 0.60 5.29 -26.90
C GLN A 67 0.81 4.15 -25.91
N VAL A 68 0.61 4.42 -24.63
CA VAL A 68 0.59 3.40 -23.57
C VAL A 68 -0.85 2.97 -23.38
N ARG A 69 -1.14 1.72 -23.67
CA ARG A 69 -2.46 1.12 -23.51
C ARG A 69 -2.53 0.36 -22.19
N ILE A 70 -3.41 0.81 -21.29
CA ILE A 70 -3.64 0.15 -20.02
C ILE A 70 -4.85 -0.79 -20.14
N ILE A 71 -4.67 -2.05 -19.70
CA ILE A 71 -5.74 -3.02 -19.53
C ILE A 71 -5.87 -3.29 -18.03
N ARG A 72 -6.98 -2.83 -17.43
CA ARG A 72 -7.24 -3.00 -16.00
C ARG A 72 -8.09 -4.22 -15.74
N VAL A 73 -7.75 -4.96 -14.69
CA VAL A 73 -8.53 -6.08 -14.19
C VAL A 73 -8.70 -5.92 -12.68
N ASN A 74 -9.94 -5.88 -12.21
CA ASN A 74 -10.24 -5.97 -10.79
C ASN A 74 -9.93 -7.39 -10.29
N SER A 75 -8.99 -7.50 -9.36
CA SER A 75 -8.53 -8.78 -8.82
C SER A 75 -9.54 -9.42 -7.86
N GLU A 76 -10.49 -8.63 -7.34
CA GLU A 76 -11.45 -9.03 -6.30
C GLU A 76 -10.80 -9.68 -5.07
N SER A 77 -9.50 -9.45 -4.84
CA SER A 77 -8.69 -10.18 -3.84
C SER A 77 -8.78 -11.70 -3.98
N ARG A 78 -8.91 -12.22 -5.21
CA ARG A 78 -9.06 -13.64 -5.51
C ARG A 78 -7.89 -14.17 -6.32
N LEU A 79 -7.14 -15.11 -5.75
CA LEU A 79 -5.94 -15.67 -6.38
C LEU A 79 -6.21 -16.28 -7.76
N SER A 80 -7.35 -16.92 -7.96
CA SER A 80 -7.74 -17.48 -9.26
C SER A 80 -8.06 -16.42 -10.33
N VAL A 81 -8.60 -15.28 -9.93
CA VAL A 81 -8.84 -14.13 -10.83
C VAL A 81 -7.49 -13.53 -11.24
N ILE A 82 -6.57 -13.35 -10.29
CA ILE A 82 -5.24 -12.80 -10.52
C ILE A 82 -4.44 -13.70 -11.47
N ASP A 83 -4.45 -15.02 -11.25
CA ASP A 83 -3.77 -15.98 -12.14
C ASP A 83 -4.29 -15.91 -13.58
N ASN A 84 -5.61 -15.96 -13.75
CA ASN A 84 -6.25 -15.89 -15.07
C ASN A 84 -6.02 -14.54 -15.75
N ALA A 85 -6.10 -13.43 -15.00
CA ALA A 85 -5.83 -12.09 -15.50
C ALA A 85 -4.40 -11.98 -16.02
N ALA A 86 -3.41 -12.38 -15.22
CA ALA A 86 -2.00 -12.34 -15.61
C ALA A 86 -1.75 -13.14 -16.90
N LYS A 87 -2.27 -14.37 -16.97
CA LYS A 87 -2.17 -15.20 -18.17
C LYS A 87 -2.73 -14.48 -19.40
N LYS A 88 -3.97 -13.97 -19.34
CA LYS A 88 -4.62 -13.31 -20.47
C LYS A 88 -3.93 -12.01 -20.90
N LEU A 89 -3.46 -11.21 -19.92
CA LEU A 89 -2.74 -9.96 -20.20
C LEU A 89 -1.39 -10.24 -20.91
N ILE A 90 -0.67 -11.26 -20.47
CA ILE A 90 0.57 -11.70 -21.12
C ILE A 90 0.29 -12.22 -22.54
N GLU A 91 -0.75 -13.03 -22.73
CA GLU A 91 -1.18 -13.50 -24.05
C GLU A 91 -1.59 -12.35 -24.97
N ALA A 92 -2.12 -11.25 -24.40
CA ALA A 92 -2.46 -10.02 -25.13
C ALA A 92 -1.24 -9.13 -25.44
N GLY A 93 -0.05 -9.50 -25.00
CA GLY A 93 1.20 -8.80 -25.27
C GLY A 93 1.58 -7.76 -24.22
N ALA A 94 1.08 -7.87 -22.98
CA ALA A 94 1.52 -6.98 -21.90
C ALA A 94 3.04 -7.07 -21.70
N GLN A 95 3.70 -5.92 -21.71
CA GLN A 95 5.15 -5.79 -21.51
C GLN A 95 5.48 -5.47 -20.04
N LEU A 96 4.50 -4.96 -19.30
CA LEU A 96 4.57 -4.67 -17.88
C LEU A 96 3.26 -5.11 -17.21
N LEU A 97 3.39 -5.73 -16.04
CA LEU A 97 2.26 -5.93 -15.12
C LEU A 97 2.44 -5.06 -13.88
N VAL A 98 1.44 -4.23 -13.57
CA VAL A 98 1.31 -3.52 -12.30
C VAL A 98 0.41 -4.36 -11.40
N LEU A 99 0.93 -4.76 -10.24
CA LEU A 99 0.26 -5.70 -9.34
C LEU A 99 -0.13 -5.06 -8.02
N THR A 100 -0.94 -5.77 -7.26
CA THR A 100 -1.38 -5.45 -5.90
C THR A 100 -0.22 -5.09 -4.95
N CYS A 101 -0.55 -4.43 -3.86
CA CYS A 101 0.40 -3.99 -2.83
C CYS A 101 0.82 -5.11 -1.86
N GLU A 102 0.43 -6.35 -2.09
CA GLU A 102 0.73 -7.45 -1.20
C GLU A 102 1.21 -8.70 -1.94
N LEU A 103 2.33 -9.28 -1.44
CA LEU A 103 3.01 -10.41 -2.07
C LEU A 103 2.13 -11.66 -2.16
N ASP A 104 1.39 -11.96 -1.11
CA ASP A 104 0.55 -13.16 -1.05
C ASP A 104 -0.53 -13.16 -2.14
N TYR A 105 -1.08 -11.98 -2.45
CA TYR A 105 -2.03 -11.81 -3.55
C TYR A 105 -1.33 -11.69 -4.91
N ALA A 106 -0.14 -11.09 -4.98
CA ALA A 106 0.63 -10.98 -6.22
C ALA A 106 1.16 -12.32 -6.72
N GLY A 107 1.33 -13.32 -5.84
CA GLY A 107 2.01 -14.59 -6.11
C GLY A 107 1.62 -15.29 -7.41
N PRO A 108 0.33 -15.54 -7.71
CA PRO A 108 -0.07 -16.18 -8.97
C PRO A 108 0.39 -15.42 -10.21
N ALA A 109 0.23 -14.09 -10.24
CA ALA A 109 0.66 -13.26 -11.36
C ALA A 109 2.19 -13.23 -11.52
N LEU A 110 2.92 -13.22 -10.41
CA LEU A 110 4.39 -13.30 -10.41
C LEU A 110 4.91 -14.59 -11.05
N ILE A 111 4.25 -15.73 -10.79
CA ILE A 111 4.60 -17.01 -11.41
C ILE A 111 4.43 -16.91 -12.94
N ARG A 112 3.29 -16.39 -13.41
CA ARG A 112 3.03 -16.22 -14.83
C ARG A 112 4.00 -15.27 -15.51
N ALA A 113 4.26 -14.13 -14.87
CA ALA A 113 5.20 -13.14 -15.40
C ALA A 113 6.64 -13.68 -15.49
N LYS A 114 7.06 -14.45 -14.48
CA LYS A 114 8.37 -15.11 -14.48
C LYS A 114 8.52 -16.10 -15.63
N GLU A 115 7.51 -16.95 -15.86
CA GLU A 115 7.49 -17.91 -16.96
C GLU A 115 7.57 -17.24 -18.34
N ALA A 116 6.96 -16.06 -18.46
CA ALA A 116 6.90 -15.29 -19.71
C ALA A 116 7.98 -14.21 -19.84
N GLU A 117 8.87 -14.05 -18.84
CA GLU A 117 9.88 -13.00 -18.74
C GLU A 117 9.30 -11.58 -18.89
N VAL A 118 8.12 -11.33 -18.28
CA VAL A 118 7.46 -10.03 -18.27
C VAL A 118 7.83 -9.26 -17.01
N LEU A 119 8.08 -7.95 -17.16
CA LEU A 119 8.38 -7.04 -16.06
C LEU A 119 7.16 -6.89 -15.15
N VAL A 120 7.40 -6.90 -13.83
CA VAL A 120 6.37 -6.69 -12.81
C VAL A 120 6.79 -5.58 -11.88
N ILE A 121 5.86 -4.67 -11.59
CA ILE A 121 6.05 -3.65 -10.56
C ILE A 121 4.82 -3.59 -9.65
N SER A 122 5.07 -3.60 -8.34
CA SER A 122 4.06 -3.20 -7.35
C SER A 122 4.28 -1.75 -6.96
N PRO A 123 3.26 -0.89 -6.94
CA PRO A 123 3.43 0.49 -6.49
C PRO A 123 3.74 0.59 -5.00
N CYS A 124 3.32 -0.35 -4.18
CA CYS A 124 3.30 -0.19 -2.72
C CYS A 124 3.61 -1.43 -1.89
N ALA A 125 4.06 -2.52 -2.48
CA ALA A 125 4.46 -3.72 -1.74
C ALA A 125 5.74 -3.47 -0.92
N THR A 126 5.68 -3.67 0.38
CA THR A 126 6.78 -3.36 1.31
C THR A 126 7.51 -4.59 1.83
N GLU A 127 7.13 -5.80 1.39
CA GLU A 127 7.78 -7.02 1.83
C GLU A 127 9.20 -7.13 1.27
N THR A 128 10.09 -7.64 2.12
CA THR A 128 11.53 -7.75 1.82
C THR A 128 11.83 -8.51 0.54
N GLN A 129 10.99 -9.47 0.19
CA GLN A 129 11.18 -10.35 -0.96
C GLN A 129 11.19 -9.59 -2.30
N TRP A 130 10.46 -8.50 -2.42
CA TRP A 130 10.45 -7.67 -3.64
C TRP A 130 11.81 -7.00 -3.91
N GLY A 131 12.47 -6.53 -2.89
CA GLY A 131 13.72 -5.78 -3.03
C GLY A 131 14.99 -6.64 -3.15
N THR A 132 14.89 -7.95 -2.95
CA THR A 132 16.05 -8.86 -2.87
C THR A 132 16.24 -9.73 -4.12
N GLY A 133 15.33 -9.65 -5.09
CA GLY A 133 15.28 -10.58 -6.23
C GLY A 133 14.82 -11.99 -5.85
N ALA A 134 14.38 -12.20 -4.59
CA ALA A 134 13.93 -13.51 -4.14
C ALA A 134 12.64 -13.97 -4.84
N VAL A 135 11.80 -13.02 -5.26
CA VAL A 135 10.59 -13.29 -6.04
C VAL A 135 10.96 -13.59 -7.50
N ASP A 136 11.55 -12.63 -8.16
CA ASP A 136 12.08 -12.73 -9.52
C ASP A 136 13.04 -11.56 -9.83
N LYS A 137 13.94 -11.76 -10.82
CA LYS A 137 14.85 -10.70 -11.30
C LYS A 137 14.13 -9.54 -12.03
N LEU A 138 12.90 -9.76 -12.48
CA LEU A 138 12.05 -8.77 -13.16
C LEU A 138 10.87 -8.30 -12.30
N ALA A 139 10.89 -8.59 -10.99
CA ALA A 139 9.87 -8.15 -10.05
C ALA A 139 10.40 -7.06 -9.11
N PHE A 140 9.77 -5.89 -9.13
CA PHE A 140 10.19 -4.71 -8.38
C PHE A 140 9.04 -4.11 -7.57
N SER A 141 9.39 -3.37 -6.53
CA SER A 141 8.48 -2.47 -5.84
C SER A 141 8.99 -1.04 -5.87
N MET A 142 8.07 -0.08 -5.94
CA MET A 142 8.37 1.35 -5.90
C MET A 142 8.84 1.84 -4.54
N VAL A 143 8.49 1.10 -3.49
CA VAL A 143 8.74 1.52 -2.11
C VAL A 143 9.85 0.72 -1.45
N THR A 144 10.42 1.29 -0.41
CA THR A 144 11.39 0.58 0.42
C THR A 144 10.70 -0.49 1.29
N GLN A 145 11.50 -1.41 1.78
CA GLN A 145 11.03 -2.53 2.59
C GLN A 145 10.49 -2.06 3.95
N SER A 146 9.44 -2.70 4.46
CA SER A 146 8.79 -2.41 5.74
C SER A 146 9.77 -2.35 6.92
N GLN A 147 10.84 -3.13 6.88
CA GLN A 147 11.92 -3.09 7.87
C GLN A 147 12.58 -1.71 8.00
N LYS A 148 12.76 -0.97 6.89
CA LYS A 148 13.37 0.37 6.95
C LYS A 148 12.45 1.36 7.65
N TYR A 149 11.15 1.27 7.43
CA TYR A 149 10.17 2.10 8.15
C TYR A 149 10.20 1.82 9.65
N GLY A 150 10.31 0.56 10.06
CA GLY A 150 10.47 0.20 11.46
C GLY A 150 11.73 0.78 12.09
N VAL A 151 12.85 0.77 11.38
CA VAL A 151 14.11 1.39 11.85
C VAL A 151 13.95 2.90 12.03
N GLU A 152 13.37 3.59 11.03
CA GLU A 152 13.19 5.05 11.09
C GLU A 152 12.19 5.45 12.18
N LEU A 153 11.16 4.66 12.40
CA LEU A 153 10.21 4.86 13.49
C LEU A 153 10.91 4.80 14.86
N ALA A 154 11.87 3.88 15.04
CA ALA A 154 12.65 3.79 16.26
C ALA A 154 13.59 4.98 16.44
N ASN A 155 14.27 5.41 15.36
CA ASN A 155 15.13 6.58 15.38
C ASN A 155 14.32 7.84 15.75
N MET A 156 13.18 8.05 15.11
CA MET A 156 12.31 9.21 15.34
C MET A 156 11.85 9.30 16.79
N LEU A 157 11.33 8.22 17.36
CA LEU A 157 10.90 8.20 18.75
C LEU A 157 12.06 8.42 19.73
N TRP A 158 13.24 7.89 19.43
CA TRP A 158 14.45 8.11 20.23
C TRP A 158 14.87 9.57 20.23
N ASP A 159 14.87 10.22 19.06
CA ASP A 159 15.23 11.63 18.88
C ASP A 159 14.21 12.56 19.56
N GLU A 160 12.95 12.16 19.64
CA GLU A 160 11.90 12.82 20.41
C GLU A 160 12.07 12.65 21.94
N GLY A 161 13.10 11.96 22.39
CA GLY A 161 13.35 11.74 23.82
C GLY A 161 12.56 10.60 24.46
N LYS A 162 11.84 9.79 23.67
CA LYS A 162 11.16 8.59 24.20
C LYS A 162 12.17 7.54 24.60
N ARG A 163 11.91 6.80 25.67
CA ARG A 163 12.82 5.75 26.19
C ARG A 163 12.09 4.45 26.50
N THR A 164 10.77 4.49 26.65
CA THR A 164 9.94 3.33 26.95
C THR A 164 8.76 3.25 25.99
N VAL A 165 8.54 2.09 25.38
CA VAL A 165 7.43 1.88 24.44
C VAL A 165 6.67 0.58 24.71
N GLY A 166 5.38 0.60 24.42
CA GLY A 166 4.62 -0.61 24.16
C GLY A 166 4.63 -0.90 22.65
N VAL A 167 4.75 -2.17 22.25
CA VAL A 167 4.72 -2.59 20.85
C VAL A 167 3.55 -3.53 20.63
N LEU A 168 2.67 -3.17 19.72
CA LEU A 168 1.56 -3.99 19.26
C LEU A 168 1.73 -4.26 17.76
N TRP A 169 1.65 -5.52 17.35
CA TRP A 169 1.91 -5.89 15.97
C TRP A 169 0.93 -6.94 15.46
N ASP A 170 0.39 -6.68 14.29
CA ASP A 170 -0.51 -7.57 13.58
C ASP A 170 0.27 -8.80 13.09
N ASN A 171 -0.16 -9.99 13.50
CA ASN A 171 0.50 -11.25 13.13
C ASN A 171 -0.19 -11.94 11.94
N SER A 172 -1.12 -11.29 11.29
CA SER A 172 -1.86 -11.87 10.17
C SER A 172 -1.14 -11.75 8.82
N ALA A 173 -0.10 -10.90 8.73
CA ALA A 173 0.63 -10.66 7.48
C ALA A 173 2.12 -10.36 7.70
N PRO A 174 2.97 -10.57 6.68
CA PRO A 174 4.42 -10.39 6.78
C PRO A 174 4.86 -8.96 7.09
N GLU A 175 4.25 -7.93 6.48
CA GLU A 175 4.73 -6.55 6.56
C GLU A 175 4.68 -5.97 7.98
N PRO A 176 3.56 -6.03 8.71
CA PRO A 176 3.53 -5.54 10.10
C PRO A 176 4.53 -6.29 10.99
N ILE A 177 4.72 -7.60 10.76
CA ILE A 177 5.70 -8.42 11.48
C ILE A 177 7.11 -7.91 11.20
N GLN A 178 7.46 -7.68 9.94
CA GLN A 178 8.79 -7.21 9.53
C GLN A 178 9.06 -5.80 10.04
N GLU A 179 8.09 -4.89 9.93
CA GLU A 179 8.18 -3.51 10.40
C GLU A 179 8.44 -3.44 11.91
N CYS A 180 7.58 -4.09 12.71
CA CYS A 180 7.75 -4.09 14.16
C CYS A 180 8.97 -4.87 14.65
N SER A 181 9.37 -5.93 13.97
CA SER A 181 10.60 -6.65 14.31
C SER A 181 11.84 -5.78 14.10
N ALA A 182 11.89 -5.04 13.01
CA ALA A 182 12.96 -4.09 12.74
C ALA A 182 12.96 -2.93 13.74
N PHE A 183 11.77 -2.39 14.05
CA PHE A 183 11.60 -1.40 15.11
C PHE A 183 12.18 -1.90 16.43
N LYS A 184 11.79 -3.06 16.92
CA LYS A 184 12.23 -3.64 18.21
C LYS A 184 13.74 -3.86 18.24
N ASN A 185 14.32 -4.31 17.13
CA ASN A 185 15.75 -4.52 17.03
C ASN A 185 16.52 -3.18 17.11
N ARG A 186 16.07 -2.18 16.36
CA ARG A 186 16.68 -0.85 16.38
C ARG A 186 16.50 -0.16 17.73
N TRP A 187 15.29 -0.23 18.29
CA TRP A 187 14.98 0.33 19.61
C TRP A 187 15.90 -0.19 20.70
N ARG A 188 16.15 -1.50 20.71
CA ARG A 188 17.11 -2.14 21.65
C ARG A 188 18.54 -1.65 21.44
N GLN A 189 18.99 -1.48 20.19
CA GLN A 189 20.32 -0.95 19.87
C GLN A 189 20.50 0.47 20.37
N LEU A 190 19.45 1.28 20.35
CA LEU A 190 19.46 2.65 20.89
C LEU A 190 19.44 2.68 22.43
N GLY A 191 19.17 1.56 23.08
CA GLY A 191 19.05 1.49 24.56
C GLY A 191 17.59 1.68 25.05
N GLY A 192 16.62 1.66 24.16
CA GLY A 192 15.21 1.77 24.51
C GLY A 192 14.66 0.51 25.18
N ARG A 193 13.66 0.70 26.05
CA ARG A 193 12.99 -0.36 26.78
C ARG A 193 11.60 -0.62 26.19
N THR A 194 11.29 -1.89 25.92
CA THR A 194 9.94 -2.32 25.53
C THR A 194 9.21 -2.81 26.76
N THR A 195 8.07 -2.19 27.10
CA THR A 195 7.25 -2.52 28.27
C THR A 195 6.19 -3.57 27.94
N ILE A 196 5.70 -3.55 26.68
CA ILE A 196 4.76 -4.51 26.13
C ILE A 196 5.27 -4.94 24.76
N ASP A 197 5.20 -6.22 24.45
CA ASP A 197 5.41 -6.78 23.12
C ASP A 197 4.29 -7.80 22.89
N SER A 198 3.29 -7.44 22.09
CA SER A 198 2.09 -8.26 21.94
C SER A 198 1.65 -8.37 20.49
N ALA A 199 1.50 -9.60 20.04
CA ALA A 199 0.84 -9.89 18.78
C ALA A 199 -0.67 -9.61 18.91
N ILE A 200 -1.25 -9.06 17.88
CA ILE A 200 -2.70 -8.78 17.78
C ILE A 200 -3.22 -9.27 16.42
N ASN A 201 -4.50 -9.59 16.35
CA ASN A 201 -5.19 -9.89 15.10
C ASN A 201 -6.71 -9.74 15.24
N MET A 202 -7.45 -9.89 14.13
CA MET A 202 -8.91 -9.74 14.12
C MET A 202 -9.64 -10.86 14.89
N ILE A 203 -9.03 -12.02 15.04
CA ILE A 203 -9.65 -13.21 15.63
C ILE A 203 -9.53 -13.15 17.14
N THR A 204 -8.43 -12.66 17.66
CA THR A 204 -8.07 -12.62 19.07
C THR A 204 -8.40 -11.26 19.71
N GLY A 205 -9.59 -10.74 19.49
CA GLY A 205 -10.04 -9.46 20.12
C GLY A 205 -9.73 -9.33 21.62
N THR A 206 -9.55 -10.48 22.31
CA THR A 206 -9.07 -10.60 23.68
C THR A 206 -7.64 -10.09 23.86
N ASP A 207 -6.76 -10.31 22.89
CA ASP A 207 -5.36 -9.90 23.02
C ASP A 207 -5.20 -8.40 22.94
N ILE A 208 -6.03 -7.71 22.15
CA ILE A 208 -6.06 -6.26 22.08
C ILE A 208 -6.52 -5.65 23.40
N ILE A 209 -7.53 -6.24 24.05
CA ILE A 209 -8.03 -5.79 25.35
C ILE A 209 -6.96 -6.02 26.43
N ASN A 210 -6.37 -7.21 26.45
CA ASN A 210 -5.31 -7.56 27.40
C ASN A 210 -4.06 -6.70 27.20
N ALA A 211 -3.69 -6.38 25.97
CA ALA A 211 -2.60 -5.47 25.66
C ALA A 211 -2.92 -4.05 26.14
N GLY A 212 -4.14 -3.56 25.96
CA GLY A 212 -4.61 -2.28 26.47
C GLY A 212 -4.58 -2.20 28.01
N ASP A 213 -5.02 -3.24 28.70
CA ASP A 213 -5.01 -3.31 30.15
C ASP A 213 -3.59 -3.39 30.74
N ARG A 214 -2.72 -4.16 30.12
CA ARG A 214 -1.29 -4.22 30.48
C ARG A 214 -0.61 -2.88 30.28
N ALA A 215 -0.93 -2.23 29.20
CA ALA A 215 -0.33 -0.97 28.81
C ALA A 215 -0.65 0.17 29.79
N ARG A 216 -1.85 0.22 30.37
CA ARG A 216 -2.18 1.17 31.43
C ARG A 216 -1.29 1.02 32.66
N THR A 217 -0.78 -0.17 32.91
CA THR A 217 -0.01 -0.48 34.14
C THR A 217 1.49 -0.31 33.97
N LEU A 218 2.01 -0.08 32.76
CA LEU A 218 3.44 -0.22 32.47
C LEU A 218 4.15 1.07 32.03
N ASP A 219 3.52 2.22 32.16
CA ASP A 219 4.12 3.54 32.04
C ASP A 219 5.00 3.71 30.76
N ALA A 220 4.41 3.43 29.59
CA ALA A 220 5.08 3.60 28.33
C ALA A 220 4.97 5.06 27.84
N ASP A 221 6.07 5.63 27.35
CA ASP A 221 6.11 6.97 26.73
C ASP A 221 5.28 7.05 25.46
N SER A 222 5.17 5.92 24.75
CA SER A 222 4.41 5.79 23.51
C SER A 222 4.08 4.34 23.21
N ILE A 223 3.05 4.13 22.37
CA ILE A 223 2.75 2.83 21.78
C ILE A 223 3.14 2.86 20.31
N VAL A 224 3.82 1.83 19.88
CA VAL A 224 4.10 1.56 18.49
C VAL A 224 3.11 0.50 18.00
N LEU A 225 2.42 0.80 16.90
CA LEU A 225 1.39 -0.03 16.31
C LEU A 225 1.75 -0.36 14.87
N CYS A 226 2.22 -1.58 14.59
CA CYS A 226 2.43 -2.07 13.24
C CYS A 226 1.27 -3.01 12.91
N ALA A 227 0.34 -2.53 12.11
CA ALA A 227 -0.85 -3.30 11.77
C ALA A 227 -1.46 -2.82 10.47
N PHE A 228 -2.17 -3.70 9.79
CA PHE A 228 -3.08 -3.26 8.75
C PHE A 228 -4.25 -2.48 9.33
N ASN A 229 -4.86 -1.63 8.53
CA ASN A 229 -5.91 -0.69 8.94
C ASN A 229 -7.04 -1.32 9.76
N ARG A 230 -7.51 -2.53 9.40
CA ARG A 230 -8.62 -3.20 10.13
C ARG A 230 -8.22 -3.57 11.55
N VAL A 231 -7.07 -4.22 11.72
CA VAL A 231 -6.53 -4.62 13.03
C VAL A 231 -6.10 -3.38 13.80
N GLY A 232 -5.41 -2.46 13.16
CA GLY A 232 -4.93 -1.22 13.78
C GLY A 232 -6.07 -0.32 14.25
N THR A 233 -7.13 -0.16 13.45
CA THR A 233 -8.33 0.60 13.86
C THR A 233 -9.01 -0.02 15.07
N LEU A 234 -9.16 -1.36 15.08
CA LEU A 234 -9.73 -2.06 16.22
C LEU A 234 -8.88 -1.88 17.49
N ALA A 235 -7.56 -2.00 17.34
CA ALA A 235 -6.62 -1.77 18.45
C ALA A 235 -6.74 -0.35 19.01
N LEU A 236 -6.74 0.65 18.13
CA LEU A 236 -6.89 2.06 18.51
C LEU A 236 -8.21 2.31 19.25
N GLN A 237 -9.34 1.80 18.73
CA GLN A 237 -10.65 1.91 19.37
C GLN A 237 -10.64 1.28 20.76
N ARG A 238 -10.08 0.10 20.92
CA ARG A 238 -10.03 -0.62 22.20
C ARG A 238 -9.16 0.09 23.22
N ILE A 239 -8.00 0.57 22.81
CA ILE A 239 -7.07 1.32 23.67
C ILE A 239 -7.72 2.61 24.15
N ARG A 240 -8.32 3.39 23.24
CA ARG A 240 -8.98 4.66 23.58
C ARG A 240 -10.28 4.44 24.36
N GLY A 241 -11.06 3.43 24.03
CA GLY A 241 -12.27 3.05 24.76
C GLY A 241 -11.99 2.59 26.19
N ALA A 242 -10.80 2.06 26.46
CA ALA A 242 -10.34 1.75 27.82
C ALA A 242 -9.82 2.98 28.58
N GLY A 243 -9.85 4.18 27.98
CA GLY A 243 -9.43 5.43 28.60
C GLY A 243 -7.92 5.64 28.61
N TRP A 244 -7.18 4.89 27.80
CA TRP A 244 -5.73 5.05 27.73
C TRP A 244 -5.35 6.12 26.70
N LEU A 245 -4.70 7.19 27.17
CA LEU A 245 -4.36 8.38 26.38
C LEU A 245 -2.88 8.44 25.95
N THR A 246 -2.08 7.42 26.27
CA THR A 246 -0.68 7.35 25.83
C THR A 246 -0.57 7.59 24.32
N PRO A 247 0.39 8.41 23.87
CA PRO A 247 0.62 8.65 22.47
C PRO A 247 0.78 7.33 21.68
N ILE A 248 0.12 7.24 20.53
CA ILE A 248 0.23 6.08 19.63
C ILE A 248 0.88 6.55 18.34
N ILE A 249 1.87 5.81 17.89
CA ILE A 249 2.45 5.98 16.57
C ILE A 249 2.29 4.70 15.78
N ALA A 250 1.66 4.80 14.62
CA ALA A 250 1.44 3.68 13.73
C ALA A 250 2.48 3.64 12.61
N GLY A 251 2.82 2.44 12.18
CA GLY A 251 3.65 2.19 11.03
C GLY A 251 2.95 2.49 9.70
N VAL A 252 3.72 2.41 8.62
CA VAL A 252 3.26 2.70 7.25
C VAL A 252 2.21 1.70 6.75
N THR A 253 2.14 0.52 7.34
CA THR A 253 1.14 -0.50 7.00
C THR A 253 -0.30 -0.07 7.31
N MET A 254 -0.49 0.91 8.22
CA MET A 254 -1.81 1.50 8.48
C MET A 254 -2.22 2.56 7.44
N ASP A 255 -1.30 3.12 6.66
CA ASP A 255 -1.63 4.10 5.62
C ASP A 255 -2.45 3.45 4.52
N SER A 256 -3.76 3.59 4.60
CA SER A 256 -4.71 3.06 3.64
C SER A 256 -5.98 3.90 3.56
N ALA A 257 -6.68 3.81 2.43
CA ALA A 257 -7.92 4.54 2.21
C ALA A 257 -9.06 4.16 3.17
N ALA A 258 -8.99 3.00 3.79
CA ALA A 258 -9.97 2.57 4.80
C ALA A 258 -9.68 3.11 6.20
N PHE A 259 -8.45 3.59 6.45
CA PHE A 259 -8.15 4.29 7.68
C PHE A 259 -8.66 5.73 7.58
N ARG A 260 -9.97 5.88 7.72
CA ARG A 260 -10.54 7.18 8.06
C ARG A 260 -10.70 7.23 9.56
N PRO A 261 -10.16 8.23 10.22
CA PRO A 261 -10.33 8.31 11.65
C PRO A 261 -11.83 8.30 11.96
N LEU A 262 -12.19 7.34 12.78
CA LEU A 262 -13.27 7.49 13.69
C LEU A 262 -13.19 8.91 14.24
N ASP A 263 -14.33 9.49 14.58
CA ASP A 263 -14.41 10.84 15.13
C ASP A 263 -13.07 11.31 15.73
N VAL A 264 -12.42 12.24 15.06
CA VAL A 264 -11.05 12.71 15.35
C VAL A 264 -10.90 13.12 16.80
N SER A 265 -12.01 13.55 17.45
CA SER A 265 -12.04 13.94 18.85
C SER A 265 -11.71 12.80 19.82
N GLY A 266 -11.93 11.54 19.43
CA GLY A 266 -11.69 10.36 20.30
C GLY A 266 -10.33 9.69 20.10
N ILE A 267 -9.55 10.09 19.09
CA ILE A 267 -8.27 9.40 18.74
C ILE A 267 -7.14 9.79 19.70
N GLY A 268 -7.18 11.00 20.28
CA GLY A 268 -6.11 11.52 21.12
C GLY A 268 -4.82 11.78 20.32
N ASP A 269 -3.68 11.68 21.00
CA ASP A 269 -2.38 11.79 20.33
C ASP A 269 -2.09 10.51 19.52
N PHE A 270 -2.42 10.58 18.23
CA PHE A 270 -2.19 9.53 17.25
C PHE A 270 -1.43 10.09 16.05
N ARG A 271 -0.36 9.42 15.68
CA ARG A 271 0.42 9.71 14.47
C ARG A 271 0.60 8.45 13.66
N MET A 272 0.81 8.58 12.37
CA MET A 272 1.02 7.48 11.46
C MET A 272 2.10 7.85 10.43
N LEU A 273 2.98 6.92 10.11
CA LEU A 273 3.83 7.06 8.94
C LEU A 273 2.96 6.97 7.69
N SER A 274 3.15 7.90 6.78
CA SER A 274 2.44 7.95 5.50
C SER A 274 3.42 8.26 4.38
N PHE A 275 3.08 7.84 3.16
CA PHE A 275 3.89 8.12 1.96
C PHE A 275 3.78 9.58 1.52
N ALA A 276 2.65 10.23 1.79
CA ALA A 276 2.40 11.63 1.46
C ALA A 276 1.29 12.20 2.34
N SER A 277 1.22 13.52 2.46
CA SER A 277 0.06 14.18 3.05
C SER A 277 -1.14 14.14 2.09
N THR A 278 -2.31 13.85 2.62
CA THR A 278 -3.60 13.91 1.88
C THR A 278 -4.34 15.23 2.08
N ALA A 279 -3.81 16.13 2.88
CA ALA A 279 -4.46 17.40 3.26
C ALA A 279 -4.10 18.57 2.33
N ASN A 280 -3.39 18.32 1.22
CA ASN A 280 -2.89 19.32 0.28
C ASN A 280 -1.90 20.34 0.91
N ASP A 281 -1.26 19.94 2.00
CA ASP A 281 -0.24 20.70 2.73
C ASP A 281 1.15 20.05 2.67
N ASP A 282 1.33 19.07 1.79
CA ASP A 282 2.61 18.42 1.59
C ASP A 282 3.68 19.45 1.20
N PRO A 283 4.88 19.40 1.78
CA PRO A 283 5.95 20.35 1.47
C PRO A 283 6.40 20.31 0.01
N TYR A 284 6.24 19.17 -0.66
CA TYR A 284 6.63 19.00 -2.06
C TYR A 284 5.48 19.37 -3.01
N SER A 285 5.76 20.28 -3.96
CA SER A 285 4.79 20.73 -4.96
C SER A 285 4.27 19.57 -5.82
N GLU A 286 5.15 18.66 -6.18
CA GLU A 286 4.85 17.50 -7.02
C GLU A 286 3.81 16.58 -6.38
N VAL A 287 3.83 16.45 -5.05
CA VAL A 287 2.81 15.69 -4.29
C VAL A 287 1.47 16.42 -4.31
N ARG A 288 1.49 17.76 -4.13
CA ARG A 288 0.25 18.55 -4.21
C ARG A 288 -0.36 18.49 -5.60
N ASP A 289 0.46 18.59 -6.66
CA ASP A 289 0.00 18.50 -8.04
C ASP A 289 -0.58 17.10 -8.35
N ALA A 290 0.07 16.04 -7.85
CA ALA A 290 -0.46 14.68 -7.96
C ALA A 290 -1.80 14.53 -7.24
N SER A 291 -1.98 15.18 -6.07
CA SER A 291 -3.26 15.17 -5.34
C SER A 291 -4.37 15.88 -6.14
N VAL A 292 -4.07 17.04 -6.71
CA VAL A 292 -5.03 17.77 -7.59
C VAL A 292 -5.42 16.91 -8.79
N ASN A 293 -4.44 16.26 -9.41
CA ASN A 293 -4.70 15.36 -10.52
C ASN A 293 -5.57 14.17 -10.11
N PHE A 294 -5.27 13.55 -8.96
CA PHE A 294 -6.07 12.45 -8.42
C PHE A 294 -7.53 12.87 -8.26
N VAL A 295 -7.80 14.07 -7.70
CA VAL A 295 -9.17 14.59 -7.57
C VAL A 295 -9.85 14.75 -8.92
N SER A 296 -9.13 15.15 -9.96
CA SER A 296 -9.71 15.32 -11.30
C SER A 296 -10.14 14.00 -11.95
N ILE A 297 -9.55 12.88 -11.53
CA ILE A 297 -9.82 11.54 -12.06
C ILE A 297 -10.84 10.81 -11.19
N ASP A 298 -10.64 10.79 -9.88
CA ASP A 298 -11.44 10.02 -8.93
C ASP A 298 -12.68 10.77 -8.40
N GLY A 299 -12.71 12.09 -8.57
CA GLY A 299 -13.81 12.95 -8.11
C GLY A 299 -13.79 13.24 -6.59
N VAL A 300 -12.88 12.61 -5.83
CA VAL A 300 -12.74 12.81 -4.38
C VAL A 300 -11.27 12.95 -4.00
N PRO A 301 -10.94 13.63 -2.90
CA PRO A 301 -9.57 13.74 -2.42
C PRO A 301 -8.98 12.37 -2.07
N PRO A 302 -7.65 12.19 -2.21
CA PRO A 302 -7.01 10.96 -1.79
C PRO A 302 -7.22 10.74 -0.28
N ALA A 303 -7.46 9.51 0.11
CA ALA A 303 -7.68 9.12 1.51
C ALA A 303 -6.47 8.44 2.15
N SER A 304 -5.41 8.19 1.37
CA SER A 304 -4.15 7.58 1.78
C SER A 304 -3.01 8.22 1.01
N GLY A 305 -1.84 8.36 1.62
CA GLY A 305 -0.62 8.81 0.96
C GLY A 305 -0.14 7.89 -0.17
N ARG A 306 -0.71 6.68 -0.28
CA ARG A 306 -0.36 5.71 -1.33
C ARG A 306 -0.67 6.18 -2.75
N PHE A 307 -1.54 7.18 -2.93
CA PHE A 307 -1.84 7.72 -4.26
C PHE A 307 -0.58 8.21 -4.97
N VAL A 308 0.38 8.82 -4.24
CA VAL A 308 1.61 9.34 -4.84
C VAL A 308 2.46 8.25 -5.47
N LEU A 309 2.40 7.02 -4.95
CA LEU A 309 3.18 5.90 -5.44
C LEU A 309 2.77 5.48 -6.87
N GLY A 310 1.48 5.57 -7.17
CA GLY A 310 0.99 5.34 -8.53
C GLY A 310 1.40 6.47 -9.48
N ALA A 311 1.32 7.72 -9.02
CA ALA A 311 1.77 8.87 -9.79
C ALA A 311 3.28 8.80 -10.10
N ASP A 312 4.10 8.36 -9.15
CA ASP A 312 5.54 8.18 -9.36
C ASP A 312 5.87 6.99 -10.25
N LEU A 313 5.10 5.90 -10.14
CA LEU A 313 5.25 4.74 -11.03
C LEU A 313 5.09 5.12 -12.52
N ALA A 314 4.18 6.03 -12.83
CA ALA A 314 3.96 6.47 -14.20
C ALA A 314 5.11 7.31 -14.77
N LYS A 315 6.05 7.78 -13.95
CA LYS A 315 7.22 8.57 -14.36
C LYS A 315 8.45 7.71 -14.68
N LEU A 316 8.44 6.42 -14.32
CA LEU A 316 9.50 5.47 -14.64
C LEU A 316 9.45 5.01 -16.10
#